data_e4ee1ce2a03adb3133c2765b42b15efc
#
_entry.id   e4ee1ce2a03adb3133c2765b42b15efc
#
_cell.length_a   1.000
_cell.length_b   1.000
_cell.length_c   1.000
_cell.angle_alpha   90.00
_cell.angle_beta   90.00
_cell.angle_gamma   90.00
#
_symmetry.space_group_name_H-M   'P 1'
#
loop_
_entity.id
_entity.type
_entity.pdbx_description
1 polymer ?
#
loop_
_entity_poly.entity_id
_entity_poly.type
_entity_poly.pdbx_seq_one_letter_code
_entity_poly.pdbx_strand_id
1 'polypeptide(L)'
;AKIAFFKSKNFSARDVAKLYVEEASIYRFTNNINSEKNLLYQALRTLLPLEKNSGLPKKNSLYPENTFLMIFDALAEIETNAERKIDYYDLSFYVSDLIKDNLVSQESLIIQQFEDRKRTEQCLKIFWLNYQKTKNNFWIDKAFLYAERSKNVILKEQSNLKTLAELHPNNKDLQLQKQLISEQETLINQLIRLQITGENPNEIENINSKLATITIELKIYNEKIQKQFKTEIEKELSISDLYAKIKIDKTQLVYFFWGNQSVYQFQISDNKMVWNQINLEAKFTENLKKFIHFFDDASLINNNIQLFTKTSFELFEALQFSILEKSKNTIIIPDGLLNFVAFDALVTQKTTSKKYSEIPFLVHQNKLAYQTNATFYIKNTPKEKQNTIVGFFPIFENTNAELLYSKEEAKALLPFKALLFMNEKATKANFLKNSSQYSILHLSTHGTSGSFSEPATLVFYDDLMLLNELYALQNCHPQLVVLSACETGIGKLQKGEGAMSIARAFQYAGAENILFSLWKINDYASAQLMTNFYEDYAKSNSFFEANYNSKIAYLENSDIANAKKSPYYWSAFVYYGAVDSAENNYLYYLFFGGIAIIILFLIYGRTSRLFKSKKI
;
A
#
# COMPACT_ATOMS: atom_id res chain seq x y z
N ALA A 1 -26.94 14.38 -38.35
CA ALA A 1 -26.34 15.19 -39.42
C ALA A 1 -24.80 15.19 -39.34
N LYS A 2 -24.19 15.55 -38.24
CA LYS A 2 -22.72 15.62 -38.07
C LYS A 2 -22.04 14.24 -38.29
N ILE A 3 -22.58 13.17 -37.72
CA ILE A 3 -22.06 11.81 -37.90
C ILE A 3 -22.19 11.35 -39.36
N ALA A 4 -23.31 11.62 -40.02
CA ALA A 4 -23.49 11.30 -41.44
C ALA A 4 -22.49 12.05 -42.35
N PHE A 5 -22.21 13.32 -42.06
CA PHE A 5 -21.19 14.11 -42.77
C PHE A 5 -19.79 13.52 -42.62
N PHE A 6 -19.41 13.09 -41.39
CA PHE A 6 -18.12 12.48 -41.16
C PHE A 6 -17.98 11.10 -41.82
N LYS A 7 -19.05 10.27 -41.84
CA LYS A 7 -19.04 8.96 -42.51
C LYS A 7 -18.88 9.06 -44.05
N SER A 8 -19.12 10.23 -44.63
CA SER A 8 -18.95 10.47 -46.09
C SER A 8 -17.49 10.78 -46.48
N LYS A 9 -16.56 10.93 -45.57
CA LYS A 9 -15.14 11.21 -45.80
C LYS A 9 -14.29 9.95 -45.64
N ASN A 10 -13.12 9.90 -46.32
CA ASN A 10 -12.15 8.81 -46.14
C ASN A 10 -11.46 8.92 -44.78
N PHE A 11 -11.99 8.21 -43.77
CA PHE A 11 -11.43 8.10 -42.45
C PHE A 11 -10.73 6.76 -42.23
N SER A 12 -9.82 6.71 -41.23
CA SER A 12 -9.23 5.45 -40.79
C SER A 12 -10.30 4.52 -40.19
N ALA A 13 -10.04 3.21 -40.21
CA ALA A 13 -10.94 2.23 -39.55
C ALA A 13 -11.24 2.60 -38.10
N ARG A 14 -10.25 3.14 -37.38
CA ARG A 14 -10.37 3.66 -36.02
C ARG A 14 -11.39 4.79 -35.91
N ASP A 15 -11.30 5.78 -36.78
CA ASP A 15 -12.20 6.95 -36.77
C ASP A 15 -13.63 6.53 -37.07
N VAL A 16 -13.81 5.64 -38.07
CA VAL A 16 -15.13 5.08 -38.41
C VAL A 16 -15.73 4.29 -37.26
N ALA A 17 -14.93 3.47 -36.58
CA ALA A 17 -15.39 2.71 -35.40
C ALA A 17 -15.81 3.65 -34.25
N LYS A 18 -15.05 4.73 -34.00
CA LYS A 18 -15.44 5.77 -33.03
C LYS A 18 -16.76 6.42 -33.36
N LEU A 19 -16.98 6.76 -34.63
CA LEU A 19 -18.25 7.35 -35.07
C LEU A 19 -19.45 6.39 -34.81
N TYR A 20 -19.27 5.08 -35.01
CA TYR A 20 -20.30 4.10 -34.66
C TYR A 20 -20.56 4.05 -33.16
N VAL A 21 -19.52 4.14 -32.32
CA VAL A 21 -19.68 4.18 -30.86
C VAL A 21 -20.42 5.47 -30.43
N GLU A 22 -20.06 6.63 -31.00
CA GLU A 22 -20.76 7.89 -30.74
C GLU A 22 -22.23 7.83 -31.17
N GLU A 23 -22.53 7.23 -32.33
CA GLU A 23 -23.90 7.02 -32.81
C GLU A 23 -24.67 6.06 -31.90
N ALA A 24 -24.02 4.98 -31.44
CA ALA A 24 -24.61 4.04 -30.49
C ALA A 24 -25.01 4.74 -29.18
N SER A 25 -24.20 5.66 -28.67
CA SER A 25 -24.49 6.42 -27.45
C SER A 25 -25.78 7.27 -27.58
N ILE A 26 -26.12 7.74 -28.79
CA ILE A 26 -27.38 8.48 -29.03
C ILE A 26 -28.58 7.54 -28.86
N TYR A 27 -28.49 6.30 -29.36
CA TYR A 27 -29.55 5.31 -29.19
C TYR A 27 -29.73 4.86 -27.75
N ARG A 28 -28.67 4.91 -26.93
CA ARG A 28 -28.75 4.71 -25.47
C ARG A 28 -29.68 5.72 -24.82
N PHE A 29 -29.57 7.03 -25.15
CA PHE A 29 -30.45 8.07 -24.61
C PHE A 29 -31.92 7.89 -24.99
N THR A 30 -32.18 7.21 -26.11
CA THR A 30 -33.54 6.91 -26.57
C THR A 30 -34.01 5.51 -26.15
N ASN A 31 -33.24 4.80 -25.32
CA ASN A 31 -33.52 3.40 -24.87
C ASN A 31 -33.71 2.40 -26.03
N ASN A 32 -33.10 2.65 -27.19
CA ASN A 32 -33.16 1.73 -28.34
C ASN A 32 -31.95 0.77 -28.30
N ILE A 33 -32.01 -0.21 -27.40
CA ILE A 33 -30.94 -1.18 -27.13
C ILE A 33 -30.52 -1.95 -28.40
N ASN A 34 -31.48 -2.30 -29.29
CA ASN A 34 -31.18 -3.08 -30.49
C ASN A 34 -30.32 -2.28 -31.47
N SER A 35 -30.67 -1.01 -31.72
CA SER A 35 -29.87 -0.14 -32.57
C SER A 35 -28.50 0.16 -31.97
N GLU A 36 -28.42 0.42 -30.69
CA GLU A 36 -27.17 0.58 -29.96
C GLU A 36 -26.26 -0.65 -30.14
N LYS A 37 -26.77 -1.84 -29.85
CA LYS A 37 -26.03 -3.12 -29.97
C LYS A 37 -25.54 -3.36 -31.39
N ASN A 38 -26.37 -3.10 -32.40
CA ASN A 38 -25.98 -3.27 -33.79
C ASN A 38 -24.82 -2.34 -34.20
N LEU A 39 -24.85 -1.07 -33.77
CA LEU A 39 -23.77 -0.10 -34.06
C LEU A 39 -22.47 -0.47 -33.35
N LEU A 40 -22.53 -0.94 -32.11
CA LEU A 40 -21.35 -1.41 -31.38
C LEU A 40 -20.70 -2.61 -32.08
N TYR A 41 -21.51 -3.56 -32.60
CA TYR A 41 -20.97 -4.65 -33.41
C TYR A 41 -20.42 -4.18 -34.77
N GLN A 42 -21.00 -3.15 -35.38
CA GLN A 42 -20.43 -2.55 -36.60
C GLN A 42 -19.06 -1.90 -36.30
N ALA A 43 -18.95 -1.18 -35.19
CA ALA A 43 -17.67 -0.63 -34.73
C ALA A 43 -16.62 -1.74 -34.53
N LEU A 44 -16.99 -2.84 -33.87
CA LEU A 44 -16.11 -3.97 -33.64
C LEU A 44 -15.64 -4.62 -34.95
N ARG A 45 -16.55 -4.87 -35.90
CA ARG A 45 -16.22 -5.43 -37.23
C ARG A 45 -15.32 -4.49 -38.06
N THR A 46 -15.46 -3.18 -37.88
CA THR A 46 -14.60 -2.21 -38.54
C THR A 46 -13.16 -2.31 -38.08
N LEU A 47 -12.94 -2.58 -36.78
CA LEU A 47 -11.62 -2.79 -36.18
C LEU A 47 -11.07 -4.21 -36.42
N LEU A 48 -11.96 -5.21 -36.56
CA LEU A 48 -11.61 -6.63 -36.73
C LEU A 48 -12.28 -7.22 -37.98
N PRO A 49 -11.91 -6.81 -39.18
CA PRO A 49 -12.59 -7.20 -40.43
C PRO A 49 -12.46 -8.69 -40.77
N LEU A 50 -11.46 -9.38 -40.23
CA LEU A 50 -11.22 -10.80 -40.47
C LEU A 50 -12.03 -11.75 -39.54
N GLU A 51 -12.63 -11.22 -38.45
CA GLU A 51 -13.46 -12.00 -37.56
C GLU A 51 -14.90 -12.10 -38.12
N LYS A 52 -15.22 -13.24 -38.74
CA LYS A 52 -16.52 -13.49 -39.38
C LYS A 52 -17.66 -13.86 -38.45
N ASN A 53 -17.42 -14.10 -37.16
CA ASN A 53 -18.40 -14.63 -36.23
C ASN A 53 -19.07 -13.52 -35.40
N SER A 54 -20.36 -13.67 -35.19
CA SER A 54 -21.20 -12.83 -34.31
C SER A 54 -20.96 -13.09 -32.79
N GLY A 55 -19.85 -13.76 -32.45
CA GLY A 55 -19.44 -14.06 -31.08
C GLY A 55 -18.49 -13.04 -30.49
N LEU A 56 -18.01 -13.34 -29.27
CA LEU A 56 -16.93 -12.59 -28.63
C LEU A 56 -15.64 -12.77 -29.43
N PRO A 57 -14.85 -11.68 -29.68
CA PRO A 57 -13.58 -11.81 -30.36
C PRO A 57 -12.57 -12.59 -29.51
N LYS A 58 -11.64 -13.27 -30.16
CA LYS A 58 -10.55 -13.95 -29.47
C LYS A 58 -9.55 -12.93 -28.93
N LYS A 59 -9.01 -13.14 -27.74
CA LYS A 59 -8.00 -12.25 -27.14
C LYS A 59 -6.79 -11.99 -28.06
N ASN A 60 -6.35 -13.01 -28.81
CA ASN A 60 -5.20 -12.87 -29.72
C ASN A 60 -5.47 -12.02 -30.98
N SER A 61 -6.71 -11.67 -31.30
CA SER A 61 -7.05 -10.74 -32.37
C SER A 61 -7.12 -9.28 -31.91
N LEU A 62 -7.08 -9.05 -30.59
CA LEU A 62 -7.13 -7.72 -30.01
C LEU A 62 -5.74 -7.07 -29.92
N TYR A 63 -5.72 -5.76 -30.03
CA TYR A 63 -4.50 -4.93 -29.96
C TYR A 63 -4.76 -3.68 -29.09
N PRO A 64 -3.72 -2.92 -28.67
CA PRO A 64 -3.88 -1.76 -27.80
C PRO A 64 -4.61 -0.60 -28.53
N GLU A 65 -5.92 -0.53 -28.36
CA GLU A 65 -6.79 0.48 -28.97
C GLU A 65 -7.96 0.83 -28.03
N ASN A 66 -8.03 2.09 -27.61
CA ASN A 66 -9.05 2.58 -26.67
C ASN A 66 -10.50 2.40 -27.16
N THR A 67 -10.71 2.37 -28.49
CA THR A 67 -12.05 2.17 -29.03
C THR A 67 -12.64 0.80 -28.68
N PHE A 68 -11.79 -0.23 -28.51
CA PHE A 68 -12.25 -1.53 -27.98
C PHE A 68 -12.82 -1.42 -26.58
N LEU A 69 -12.15 -0.64 -25.69
CA LEU A 69 -12.64 -0.42 -24.32
C LEU A 69 -14.04 0.19 -24.34
N MET A 70 -14.23 1.23 -25.16
CA MET A 70 -15.54 1.89 -25.33
C MET A 70 -16.61 0.91 -25.82
N ILE A 71 -16.28 0.06 -26.79
CA ILE A 71 -17.21 -0.94 -27.34
C ILE A 71 -17.56 -1.99 -26.30
N PHE A 72 -16.58 -2.60 -25.65
CA PHE A 72 -16.83 -3.68 -24.69
C PHE A 72 -17.52 -3.19 -23.44
N ASP A 73 -17.15 -2.03 -22.90
CA ASP A 73 -17.84 -1.41 -21.76
C ASP A 73 -19.31 -1.13 -22.09
N ALA A 74 -19.57 -0.57 -23.27
CA ALA A 74 -20.95 -0.31 -23.74
C ALA A 74 -21.75 -1.59 -23.95
N LEU A 75 -21.15 -2.64 -24.53
CA LEU A 75 -21.80 -3.95 -24.70
C LEU A 75 -22.10 -4.60 -23.34
N ALA A 76 -21.18 -4.48 -22.37
CA ALA A 76 -21.39 -4.97 -21.01
C ALA A 76 -22.56 -4.26 -20.31
N GLU A 77 -22.70 -2.94 -20.51
CA GLU A 77 -23.80 -2.17 -19.89
C GLU A 77 -25.18 -2.61 -20.36
N ILE A 78 -25.34 -2.87 -21.66
CA ILE A 78 -26.64 -3.27 -22.25
C ILE A 78 -26.92 -4.77 -22.20
N GLU A 79 -25.94 -5.61 -21.89
CA GLU A 79 -26.12 -7.06 -21.79
C GLU A 79 -26.93 -7.40 -20.52
N THR A 80 -27.85 -8.36 -20.61
CA THR A 80 -28.68 -8.80 -19.50
C THR A 80 -28.15 -10.06 -18.81
N ASN A 81 -27.44 -10.91 -19.55
CA ASN A 81 -26.80 -12.10 -19.01
C ASN A 81 -25.55 -11.74 -18.23
N ALA A 82 -25.50 -12.10 -16.95
CA ALA A 82 -24.42 -11.76 -16.04
C ALA A 82 -23.04 -12.30 -16.47
N GLU A 83 -22.99 -13.54 -16.97
CA GLU A 83 -21.74 -14.16 -17.42
C GLU A 83 -21.20 -13.45 -18.66
N ARG A 84 -22.07 -13.16 -19.63
CA ARG A 84 -21.70 -12.41 -20.83
C ARG A 84 -21.27 -10.97 -20.53
N LYS A 85 -21.86 -10.32 -19.53
CA LYS A 85 -21.36 -9.03 -19.03
C LYS A 85 -19.91 -9.10 -18.59
N ILE A 86 -19.59 -10.14 -17.82
CA ILE A 86 -18.24 -10.38 -17.31
C ILE A 86 -17.29 -10.65 -18.48
N ASP A 87 -17.69 -11.45 -19.47
CA ASP A 87 -16.88 -11.72 -20.65
C ASP A 87 -16.50 -10.43 -21.39
N TYR A 88 -17.43 -9.47 -21.56
CA TYR A 88 -17.12 -8.18 -22.14
C TYR A 88 -16.15 -7.37 -21.28
N TYR A 89 -16.34 -7.31 -19.97
CA TYR A 89 -15.40 -6.64 -19.07
C TYR A 89 -14.02 -7.32 -19.08
N ASP A 90 -13.95 -8.64 -19.19
CA ASP A 90 -12.67 -9.36 -19.29
C ASP A 90 -11.92 -9.02 -20.59
N LEU A 91 -12.64 -8.79 -21.69
CA LEU A 91 -12.03 -8.27 -22.93
C LEU A 91 -11.57 -6.83 -22.77
N SER A 92 -12.34 -5.97 -22.08
CA SER A 92 -11.92 -4.61 -21.73
C SER A 92 -10.65 -4.63 -20.89
N PHE A 93 -10.59 -5.44 -19.83
CA PHE A 93 -9.39 -5.57 -19.00
C PHE A 93 -8.20 -6.06 -19.81
N TYR A 94 -8.39 -7.04 -20.68
CA TYR A 94 -7.31 -7.53 -21.54
C TYR A 94 -6.74 -6.44 -22.45
N VAL A 95 -7.61 -5.65 -23.09
CA VAL A 95 -7.16 -4.52 -23.92
C VAL A 95 -6.54 -3.42 -23.08
N SER A 96 -7.08 -3.16 -21.88
CA SER A 96 -6.50 -2.20 -20.94
C SER A 96 -5.07 -2.58 -20.55
N ASP A 97 -4.81 -3.86 -20.30
CA ASP A 97 -3.46 -4.36 -20.00
C ASP A 97 -2.53 -4.17 -21.21
N LEU A 98 -2.98 -4.50 -22.43
CA LEU A 98 -2.20 -4.22 -23.65
C LEU A 98 -1.87 -2.72 -23.82
N ILE A 99 -2.77 -1.83 -23.40
CA ILE A 99 -2.53 -0.38 -23.43
C ILE A 99 -1.51 -0.01 -22.37
N LYS A 100 -1.64 -0.51 -21.14
CA LYS A 100 -0.70 -0.24 -20.03
C LYS A 100 0.72 -0.67 -20.36
N ASP A 101 0.90 -1.81 -21.02
CA ASP A 101 2.21 -2.30 -21.46
C ASP A 101 2.95 -1.28 -22.38
N ASN A 102 2.20 -0.37 -22.99
CA ASN A 102 2.73 0.70 -23.84
C ASN A 102 2.85 2.06 -23.15
N LEU A 103 2.39 2.18 -21.89
CA LEU A 103 2.49 3.42 -21.12
C LEU A 103 3.79 3.43 -20.31
N VAL A 104 4.49 4.57 -20.34
CA VAL A 104 5.76 4.76 -19.61
C VAL A 104 5.58 5.74 -18.44
N SER A 105 4.64 6.69 -18.55
CA SER A 105 4.42 7.67 -17.48
C SER A 105 3.48 7.14 -16.42
N GLN A 106 3.82 7.42 -15.15
CA GLN A 106 3.00 7.05 -14.00
C GLN A 106 1.60 7.69 -14.06
N GLU A 107 1.50 8.93 -14.53
CA GLU A 107 0.22 9.65 -14.67
C GLU A 107 -0.73 8.93 -15.63
N SER A 108 -0.20 8.48 -16.78
CA SER A 108 -0.99 7.73 -17.77
C SER A 108 -1.46 6.39 -17.22
N LEU A 109 -0.60 5.69 -16.46
CA LEU A 109 -0.96 4.45 -15.77
C LEU A 109 -2.05 4.68 -14.71
N ILE A 110 -1.97 5.78 -13.93
CA ILE A 110 -2.99 6.16 -12.94
C ILE A 110 -4.35 6.42 -13.62
N ILE A 111 -4.36 7.12 -14.76
CA ILE A 111 -5.60 7.39 -15.51
C ILE A 111 -6.22 6.08 -15.99
N GLN A 112 -5.42 5.19 -16.60
CA GLN A 112 -5.90 3.89 -17.08
C GLN A 112 -6.42 3.02 -15.93
N GLN A 113 -5.72 3.03 -14.79
CA GLN A 113 -6.10 2.33 -13.57
C GLN A 113 -7.44 2.82 -13.02
N PHE A 114 -7.70 4.13 -13.09
CA PHE A 114 -8.98 4.70 -12.64
C PHE A 114 -10.16 4.15 -13.44
N GLU A 115 -10.01 4.00 -14.77
CA GLU A 115 -11.05 3.41 -15.62
C GLU A 115 -11.22 1.91 -15.33
N ASP A 116 -10.14 1.17 -15.12
CA ASP A 116 -10.20 -0.24 -14.72
C ASP A 116 -10.92 -0.44 -13.39
N ARG A 117 -10.74 0.47 -12.43
CA ARG A 117 -11.47 0.40 -11.16
C ARG A 117 -12.98 0.61 -11.33
N LYS A 118 -13.41 1.45 -12.26
CA LYS A 118 -14.83 1.57 -12.58
C LYS A 118 -15.41 0.25 -13.11
N ARG A 119 -14.67 -0.42 -14.03
CA ARG A 119 -15.04 -1.75 -14.54
C ARG A 119 -15.09 -2.78 -13.43
N THR A 120 -14.08 -2.79 -12.57
CA THR A 120 -14.01 -3.66 -11.40
C THR A 120 -15.24 -3.48 -10.52
N GLU A 121 -15.64 -2.25 -10.20
CA GLU A 121 -16.86 -2.01 -9.39
C GLU A 121 -18.12 -2.56 -10.06
N GLN A 122 -18.26 -2.47 -11.38
CA GLN A 122 -19.39 -3.08 -12.09
C GLN A 122 -19.37 -4.60 -11.96
N CYS A 123 -18.20 -5.23 -12.12
CA CYS A 123 -18.07 -6.68 -11.89
C CYS A 123 -18.41 -7.06 -10.45
N LEU A 124 -17.93 -6.32 -9.45
CA LEU A 124 -18.26 -6.55 -8.04
C LEU A 124 -19.76 -6.49 -7.77
N LYS A 125 -20.49 -5.55 -8.39
CA LYS A 125 -21.97 -5.50 -8.30
C LYS A 125 -22.63 -6.75 -8.85
N ILE A 126 -22.16 -7.24 -10.01
CA ILE A 126 -22.68 -8.46 -10.63
C ILE A 126 -22.42 -9.66 -9.72
N PHE A 127 -21.19 -9.81 -9.21
CA PHE A 127 -20.82 -10.90 -8.31
C PHE A 127 -21.58 -10.84 -7.01
N TRP A 128 -21.79 -9.65 -6.42
CA TRP A 128 -22.59 -9.47 -5.21
C TRP A 128 -24.04 -9.95 -5.39
N LEU A 129 -24.70 -9.54 -6.47
CA LEU A 129 -26.06 -9.95 -6.76
C LEU A 129 -26.18 -11.48 -6.95
N ASN A 130 -25.21 -12.09 -7.63
CA ASN A 130 -25.18 -13.54 -7.81
C ASN A 130 -24.88 -14.29 -6.50
N TYR A 131 -23.95 -13.77 -5.68
CA TYR A 131 -23.70 -14.31 -4.36
C TYR A 131 -24.94 -14.23 -3.46
N GLN A 132 -25.66 -13.11 -3.45
CA GLN A 132 -26.90 -12.99 -2.67
C GLN A 132 -27.95 -14.02 -3.06
N LYS A 133 -28.04 -14.34 -4.36
CA LYS A 133 -28.99 -15.33 -4.89
C LYS A 133 -28.58 -16.77 -4.61
N THR A 134 -27.31 -17.10 -4.78
CA THR A 134 -26.84 -18.51 -4.82
C THR A 134 -26.12 -18.93 -3.56
N LYS A 135 -25.61 -17.97 -2.77
CA LYS A 135 -24.69 -18.17 -1.62
C LYS A 135 -23.45 -19.01 -1.96
N ASN A 136 -23.07 -19.04 -3.24
CA ASN A 136 -21.89 -19.78 -3.70
C ASN A 136 -20.61 -18.95 -3.51
N ASN A 137 -19.65 -19.49 -2.79
CA ASN A 137 -18.36 -18.84 -2.50
C ASN A 137 -17.55 -18.53 -3.75
N PHE A 138 -17.78 -19.23 -4.87
CA PHE A 138 -17.17 -18.91 -6.16
C PHE A 138 -17.27 -17.41 -6.52
N TRP A 139 -18.42 -16.78 -6.20
CA TRP A 139 -18.62 -15.36 -6.47
C TRP A 139 -17.80 -14.44 -5.56
N ILE A 140 -17.57 -14.87 -4.30
CA ILE A 140 -16.73 -14.12 -3.38
C ILE A 140 -15.27 -14.17 -3.84
N ASP A 141 -14.79 -15.37 -4.20
CA ASP A 141 -13.41 -15.58 -4.67
C ASP A 141 -13.14 -14.76 -5.93
N LYS A 142 -14.07 -14.79 -6.91
CA LYS A 142 -13.98 -13.94 -8.10
C LYS A 142 -13.96 -12.44 -7.74
N ALA A 143 -14.87 -12.01 -6.87
CA ALA A 143 -14.93 -10.61 -6.46
C ALA A 143 -13.62 -10.14 -5.81
N PHE A 144 -13.04 -10.94 -4.94
CA PHE A 144 -11.76 -10.64 -4.31
C PHE A 144 -10.62 -10.54 -5.34
N LEU A 145 -10.51 -11.47 -6.28
CA LEU A 145 -9.47 -11.45 -7.31
C LEU A 145 -9.59 -10.22 -8.22
N TYR A 146 -10.81 -9.83 -8.60
CA TYR A 146 -11.02 -8.61 -9.40
C TYR A 146 -10.69 -7.34 -8.62
N ALA A 147 -11.04 -7.27 -7.33
CA ALA A 147 -10.67 -6.17 -6.46
C ALA A 147 -9.13 -6.04 -6.34
N GLU A 148 -8.45 -7.16 -6.09
CA GLU A 148 -6.99 -7.21 -5.96
C GLU A 148 -6.25 -6.85 -7.25
N ARG A 149 -6.76 -7.28 -8.42
CA ARG A 149 -6.20 -6.92 -9.73
C ARG A 149 -6.10 -5.41 -9.92
N SER A 150 -7.07 -4.66 -9.39
CA SER A 150 -7.19 -3.21 -9.57
C SER A 150 -6.53 -2.38 -8.46
N LYS A 151 -5.70 -3.01 -7.59
CA LYS A 151 -5.13 -2.33 -6.42
C LYS A 151 -3.61 -2.27 -6.49
N ASN A 152 -3.07 -1.05 -6.27
CA ASN A 152 -1.62 -0.77 -6.23
C ASN A 152 -0.86 -1.36 -7.44
N VAL A 153 -1.39 -1.13 -8.64
CA VAL A 153 -0.86 -1.72 -9.88
C VAL A 153 0.55 -1.23 -10.17
N ILE A 154 0.80 0.08 -9.99
CA ILE A 154 2.12 0.67 -10.24
C ILE A 154 3.16 0.08 -9.30
N LEU A 155 2.84 0.00 -8.00
CA LEU A 155 3.76 -0.57 -7.00
C LEU A 155 4.01 -2.07 -7.26
N LYS A 156 2.98 -2.81 -7.70
CA LYS A 156 3.09 -4.23 -8.06
C LYS A 156 4.00 -4.44 -9.27
N GLU A 157 3.85 -3.62 -10.30
CA GLU A 157 4.68 -3.67 -11.51
C GLU A 157 6.15 -3.41 -11.18
N GLN A 158 6.45 -2.37 -10.40
CA GLN A 158 7.81 -2.07 -9.96
C GLN A 158 8.42 -3.20 -9.10
N SER A 159 7.64 -3.75 -8.19
CA SER A 159 8.09 -4.90 -7.39
C SER A 159 8.39 -6.13 -8.26
N ASN A 160 7.60 -6.38 -9.30
CA ASN A 160 7.83 -7.48 -10.22
C ASN A 160 9.12 -7.26 -11.03
N LEU A 161 9.32 -6.06 -11.59
CA LEU A 161 10.54 -5.71 -12.34
C LEU A 161 11.80 -5.86 -11.47
N LYS A 162 11.71 -5.43 -10.21
CA LYS A 162 12.80 -5.61 -9.24
C LYS A 162 13.10 -7.09 -8.99
N THR A 163 12.07 -7.89 -8.73
CA THR A 163 12.21 -9.34 -8.54
C THR A 163 12.84 -10.00 -9.77
N LEU A 164 12.42 -9.62 -10.98
CA LEU A 164 13.03 -10.11 -12.22
C LEU A 164 14.50 -9.74 -12.33
N ALA A 165 14.87 -8.50 -11.98
CA ALA A 165 16.27 -8.05 -11.99
C ALA A 165 17.14 -8.81 -10.98
N GLU A 166 16.58 -9.19 -9.83
CA GLU A 166 17.26 -10.02 -8.81
C GLU A 166 17.41 -11.46 -9.27
N LEU A 167 16.39 -12.04 -9.91
CA LEU A 167 16.43 -13.43 -10.44
C LEU A 167 17.33 -13.55 -11.68
N HIS A 168 17.43 -12.49 -12.48
CA HIS A 168 18.17 -12.46 -13.73
C HIS A 168 19.25 -11.35 -13.76
N PRO A 169 20.22 -11.33 -12.83
CA PRO A 169 21.16 -10.22 -12.65
C PRO A 169 22.05 -9.94 -13.88
N ASN A 170 22.22 -10.93 -14.76
CA ASN A 170 23.04 -10.80 -15.96
C ASN A 170 22.23 -10.43 -17.22
N ASN A 171 20.91 -10.20 -17.10
CA ASN A 171 20.08 -9.84 -18.25
C ASN A 171 20.31 -8.36 -18.62
N LYS A 172 20.81 -8.14 -19.83
CA LYS A 172 21.17 -6.79 -20.31
C LYS A 172 19.96 -5.87 -20.48
N ASP A 173 18.83 -6.40 -20.92
CA ASP A 173 17.62 -5.57 -21.15
C ASP A 173 17.05 -5.07 -19.81
N LEU A 174 17.05 -5.90 -18.76
CA LEU A 174 16.65 -5.48 -17.40
C LEU A 174 17.62 -4.45 -16.80
N GLN A 175 18.94 -4.62 -17.02
CA GLN A 175 19.92 -3.65 -16.54
C GLN A 175 19.77 -2.29 -17.24
N LEU A 176 19.59 -2.29 -18.57
CA LEU A 176 19.37 -1.06 -19.34
C LEU A 176 18.06 -0.38 -18.98
N GLN A 177 16.97 -1.14 -18.82
CA GLN A 177 15.70 -0.60 -18.36
C GLN A 177 15.86 0.10 -17.01
N LYS A 178 16.52 -0.56 -16.03
CA LYS A 178 16.78 0.02 -14.71
C LYS A 178 17.59 1.32 -14.80
N GLN A 179 18.60 1.37 -15.66
CA GLN A 179 19.41 2.57 -15.88
C GLN A 179 18.57 3.70 -16.49
N LEU A 180 17.76 3.42 -17.51
CA LEU A 180 16.88 4.40 -18.16
C LEU A 180 15.83 4.96 -17.21
N ILE A 181 15.22 4.12 -16.36
CA ILE A 181 14.28 4.57 -15.32
C ILE A 181 14.97 5.54 -14.36
N SER A 182 16.17 5.21 -13.90
CA SER A 182 16.94 6.09 -13.02
C SER A 182 17.30 7.42 -13.66
N GLU A 183 17.68 7.40 -14.93
CA GLU A 183 17.98 8.63 -15.69
C GLU A 183 16.72 9.48 -15.88
N GLN A 184 15.59 8.84 -16.22
CA GLN A 184 14.28 9.50 -16.33
C GLN A 184 13.91 10.21 -15.04
N GLU A 185 13.96 9.52 -13.89
CA GLU A 185 13.65 10.10 -12.58
C GLU A 185 14.60 11.26 -12.21
N THR A 186 15.87 11.12 -12.54
CA THR A 186 16.87 12.20 -12.32
C THR A 186 16.51 13.45 -13.13
N LEU A 187 16.16 13.29 -14.40
CA LEU A 187 15.76 14.41 -15.27
C LEU A 187 14.42 15.03 -14.84
N ILE A 188 13.46 14.23 -14.40
CA ILE A 188 12.19 14.73 -13.84
C ILE A 188 12.46 15.58 -12.60
N ASN A 189 13.33 15.12 -11.69
CA ASN A 189 13.71 15.86 -10.51
C ASN A 189 14.39 17.20 -10.85
N GLN A 190 15.28 17.21 -11.83
CA GLN A 190 15.92 18.46 -12.34
C GLN A 190 14.85 19.38 -12.92
N LEU A 191 13.92 18.87 -13.72
CA LEU A 191 12.84 19.65 -14.30
C LEU A 191 11.94 20.30 -13.22
N ILE A 192 11.56 19.55 -12.20
CA ILE A 192 10.76 20.05 -11.08
C ILE A 192 11.51 21.18 -10.35
N ARG A 193 12.80 21.00 -10.06
CA ARG A 193 13.61 22.03 -9.40
C ARG A 193 13.70 23.30 -10.25
N LEU A 194 13.96 23.20 -11.53
CA LEU A 194 13.98 24.34 -12.45
C LEU A 194 12.62 25.06 -12.56
N GLN A 195 11.54 24.32 -12.52
CA GLN A 195 10.18 24.90 -12.52
C GLN A 195 9.87 25.66 -11.21
N ILE A 196 10.34 25.14 -10.07
CA ILE A 196 10.17 25.80 -8.75
C ILE A 196 11.02 27.08 -8.68
N THR A 197 12.27 27.04 -9.18
CA THR A 197 13.18 28.21 -9.15
C THR A 197 12.88 29.23 -10.23
N GLY A 198 12.12 28.87 -11.27
CA GLY A 198 11.77 29.74 -12.40
C GLY A 198 12.92 30.06 -13.34
N GLU A 199 13.98 29.24 -13.34
CA GLU A 199 15.21 29.48 -14.10
C GLU A 199 15.29 28.71 -15.42
N ASN A 200 15.92 29.35 -16.42
CA ASN A 200 16.46 28.82 -17.68
C ASN A 200 15.52 27.98 -18.59
N PRO A 201 14.70 28.66 -19.45
CA PRO A 201 13.83 27.97 -20.43
C PRO A 201 14.57 27.01 -21.38
N ASN A 202 15.81 27.34 -21.77
CA ASN A 202 16.62 26.51 -22.68
C ASN A 202 17.03 25.17 -22.03
N GLU A 203 17.28 25.17 -20.74
CA GLU A 203 17.58 23.95 -19.99
C GLU A 203 16.36 23.07 -19.85
N ILE A 204 15.19 23.67 -19.61
CA ILE A 204 13.90 22.96 -19.58
C ILE A 204 13.61 22.27 -20.91
N GLU A 205 13.87 22.95 -22.05
CA GLU A 205 13.69 22.36 -23.38
C GLU A 205 14.66 21.20 -23.65
N ASN A 206 15.92 21.33 -23.23
CA ASN A 206 16.90 20.25 -23.34
C ASN A 206 16.51 19.03 -22.51
N ILE A 207 16.06 19.23 -21.26
CA ILE A 207 15.60 18.13 -20.39
C ILE A 207 14.38 17.45 -20.99
N ASN A 208 13.40 18.21 -21.50
CA ASN A 208 12.22 17.64 -22.15
C ASN A 208 12.58 16.80 -23.39
N SER A 209 13.55 17.24 -24.19
CA SER A 209 14.05 16.48 -25.34
C SER A 209 14.70 15.16 -24.92
N LYS A 210 15.52 15.16 -23.85
CA LYS A 210 16.11 13.93 -23.29
C LYS A 210 15.05 13.00 -22.73
N LEU A 211 14.07 13.52 -21.99
CA LEU A 211 12.94 12.74 -21.47
C LEU A 211 12.15 12.07 -22.58
N ALA A 212 11.91 12.75 -23.70
CA ALA A 212 11.24 12.18 -24.86
C ALA A 212 12.04 10.99 -25.44
N THR A 213 13.36 11.12 -25.55
CA THR A 213 14.24 10.04 -26.05
C THR A 213 14.20 8.83 -25.11
N ILE A 214 14.39 9.05 -23.80
CA ILE A 214 14.36 7.99 -22.79
C ILE A 214 12.99 7.29 -22.79
N THR A 215 11.91 8.04 -22.96
CA THR A 215 10.55 7.47 -23.00
C THR A 215 10.40 6.48 -24.16
N ILE A 216 10.96 6.79 -25.33
CA ILE A 216 10.95 5.89 -26.49
C ILE A 216 11.79 4.63 -26.23
N GLU A 217 12.98 4.79 -25.67
CA GLU A 217 13.85 3.66 -25.33
C GLU A 217 13.23 2.75 -24.27
N LEU A 218 12.67 3.32 -23.20
CA LEU A 218 11.96 2.56 -22.17
C LEU A 218 10.81 1.74 -22.77
N LYS A 219 10.05 2.30 -23.71
CA LYS A 219 8.98 1.54 -24.38
C LYS A 219 9.53 0.31 -25.09
N ILE A 220 10.65 0.42 -25.80
CA ILE A 220 11.28 -0.70 -26.51
C ILE A 220 11.73 -1.79 -25.53
N TYR A 221 12.37 -1.41 -24.41
CA TYR A 221 12.82 -2.37 -23.40
C TYR A 221 11.68 -3.00 -22.63
N ASN A 222 10.63 -2.24 -22.31
CA ASN A 222 9.41 -2.77 -21.69
C ASN A 222 8.78 -3.87 -22.56
N GLU A 223 8.63 -3.63 -23.87
CA GLU A 223 8.10 -4.63 -24.79
C GLU A 223 8.97 -5.91 -24.87
N LYS A 224 10.30 -5.76 -24.86
CA LYS A 224 11.21 -6.91 -24.85
C LYS A 224 11.09 -7.73 -23.56
N ILE A 225 11.11 -7.05 -22.42
CA ILE A 225 11.02 -7.68 -21.10
C ILE A 225 9.67 -8.38 -20.92
N GLN A 226 8.57 -7.73 -21.30
CA GLN A 226 7.24 -8.32 -21.28
C GLN A 226 7.16 -9.59 -22.13
N LYS A 227 7.73 -9.59 -23.33
CA LYS A 227 7.77 -10.80 -24.18
C LYS A 227 8.62 -11.91 -23.59
N GLN A 228 9.76 -11.56 -22.98
CA GLN A 228 10.73 -12.53 -22.45
C GLN A 228 10.24 -13.16 -21.14
N PHE A 229 9.64 -12.38 -20.24
CA PHE A 229 9.29 -12.78 -18.88
C PHE A 229 7.78 -12.84 -18.61
N LYS A 230 6.97 -12.96 -19.65
CA LYS A 230 5.50 -12.91 -19.56
C LYS A 230 4.94 -13.82 -18.48
N THR A 231 5.38 -15.06 -18.41
CA THR A 231 4.90 -16.08 -17.44
C THR A 231 5.33 -15.78 -15.99
N GLU A 232 6.43 -15.07 -15.79
CA GLU A 232 6.92 -14.70 -14.47
C GLU A 232 6.19 -13.43 -13.95
N ILE A 233 5.85 -12.51 -14.86
CA ILE A 233 5.15 -11.27 -14.55
C ILE A 233 3.65 -11.51 -14.29
N GLU A 234 3.00 -12.37 -15.09
CA GLU A 234 1.55 -12.63 -15.05
C GLU A 234 1.11 -13.59 -13.94
N LYS A 235 1.96 -13.92 -12.98
CA LYS A 235 1.55 -14.80 -11.87
C LYS A 235 0.47 -14.14 -11.03
N GLU A 236 -0.79 -14.54 -11.29
CA GLU A 236 -1.95 -14.08 -10.54
C GLU A 236 -1.92 -14.61 -9.10
N LEU A 237 -2.55 -13.85 -8.21
CA LEU A 237 -2.75 -14.26 -6.84
C LEU A 237 -3.66 -15.50 -6.81
N SER A 238 -3.23 -16.52 -6.08
CA SER A 238 -4.05 -17.70 -5.77
C SER A 238 -4.76 -17.54 -4.42
N ILE A 239 -6.04 -17.81 -4.38
CA ILE A 239 -6.83 -17.82 -3.14
C ILE A 239 -6.28 -18.87 -2.15
N SER A 240 -5.82 -20.02 -2.67
CA SER A 240 -5.21 -21.06 -1.84
C SER A 240 -3.91 -20.59 -1.18
N ASP A 241 -3.07 -19.82 -1.89
CA ASP A 241 -1.83 -19.27 -1.33
C ASP A 241 -2.14 -18.23 -0.25
N LEU A 242 -3.19 -17.43 -0.44
CA LEU A 242 -3.66 -16.48 0.57
C LEU A 242 -4.11 -17.20 1.85
N TYR A 243 -4.93 -18.23 1.75
CA TYR A 243 -5.35 -19.02 2.91
C TYR A 243 -4.18 -19.72 3.59
N ALA A 244 -3.24 -20.27 2.81
CA ALA A 244 -2.03 -20.90 3.35
C ALA A 244 -1.20 -19.88 4.15
N LYS A 245 -0.99 -18.69 3.63
CA LYS A 245 -0.26 -17.61 4.31
C LYS A 245 -0.94 -17.19 5.59
N ILE A 246 -2.26 -16.93 5.56
CA ILE A 246 -3.07 -16.56 6.75
C ILE A 246 -2.94 -17.63 7.85
N LYS A 247 -2.98 -18.90 7.48
CA LYS A 247 -2.83 -20.01 8.42
C LYS A 247 -1.42 -20.11 9.01
N ILE A 248 -0.38 -19.94 8.17
CA ILE A 248 1.03 -19.95 8.62
C ILE A 248 1.27 -18.80 9.60
N ASP A 249 0.84 -17.59 9.26
CA ASP A 249 1.05 -16.40 10.08
C ASP A 249 0.10 -16.34 11.30
N LYS A 250 -0.90 -17.23 11.37
CA LYS A 250 -1.97 -17.21 12.38
C LYS A 250 -2.67 -15.87 12.46
N THR A 251 -2.96 -15.29 11.29
CA THR A 251 -3.58 -13.97 11.15
C THR A 251 -5.02 -14.07 10.68
N GLN A 252 -5.72 -12.94 10.71
CA GLN A 252 -6.91 -12.67 9.92
C GLN A 252 -6.65 -11.44 9.07
N LEU A 253 -7.33 -11.31 7.94
CA LEU A 253 -7.13 -10.23 6.98
C LEU A 253 -8.43 -9.50 6.70
N VAL A 254 -8.40 -8.17 6.74
CA VAL A 254 -9.51 -7.30 6.33
C VAL A 254 -9.07 -6.49 5.13
N TYR A 255 -9.68 -6.78 4.01
CA TYR A 255 -9.39 -6.14 2.73
C TYR A 255 -10.54 -5.23 2.31
N PHE A 256 -10.23 -4.03 1.86
CA PHE A 256 -11.20 -3.06 1.38
C PHE A 256 -10.98 -2.73 -0.10
N PHE A 257 -12.08 -2.60 -0.83
CA PHE A 257 -12.14 -1.97 -2.14
C PHE A 257 -13.13 -0.81 -2.08
N TRP A 258 -12.62 0.41 -2.28
CA TRP A 258 -13.42 1.63 -2.26
C TRP A 258 -13.94 1.97 -3.66
N GLY A 259 -15.22 1.68 -3.92
CA GLY A 259 -15.90 2.03 -5.15
C GLY A 259 -16.46 3.46 -5.14
N ASN A 260 -17.31 3.78 -6.12
CA ASN A 260 -18.00 5.07 -6.20
C ASN A 260 -19.30 5.09 -5.38
N GLN A 261 -19.96 3.94 -5.23
CA GLN A 261 -21.25 3.81 -4.54
C GLN A 261 -21.16 2.99 -3.25
N SER A 262 -20.16 2.12 -3.15
CA SER A 262 -20.01 1.20 -2.02
C SER A 262 -18.55 0.93 -1.71
N VAL A 263 -18.28 0.64 -0.44
CA VAL A 263 -17.04 -0.02 -0.01
C VAL A 263 -17.33 -1.52 0.07
N TYR A 264 -16.55 -2.31 -0.62
CA TYR A 264 -16.59 -3.76 -0.53
C TYR A 264 -15.51 -4.23 0.43
N GLN A 265 -15.90 -5.03 1.42
CA GLN A 265 -15.02 -5.53 2.46
C GLN A 265 -14.97 -7.04 2.40
N PHE A 266 -13.75 -7.59 2.39
CA PHE A 266 -13.52 -9.02 2.52
C PHE A 266 -12.79 -9.28 3.84
N GLN A 267 -13.39 -10.10 4.71
CA GLN A 267 -12.77 -10.55 5.95
C GLN A 267 -12.41 -12.03 5.79
N ILE A 268 -11.14 -12.35 5.97
CA ILE A 268 -10.57 -13.65 5.63
C ILE A 268 -9.88 -14.23 6.85
N SER A 269 -10.29 -15.41 7.28
CA SER A 269 -9.66 -16.18 8.35
C SER A 269 -9.88 -17.68 8.13
N ASP A 270 -8.90 -18.50 8.50
CA ASP A 270 -8.99 -19.97 8.56
C ASP A 270 -9.78 -20.65 7.41
N ASN A 271 -9.44 -20.33 6.15
CA ASN A 271 -10.10 -20.83 4.93
C ASN A 271 -11.55 -20.35 4.75
N LYS A 272 -11.94 -19.27 5.43
CA LYS A 272 -13.24 -18.64 5.29
C LYS A 272 -13.10 -17.19 4.86
N MET A 273 -13.83 -16.82 3.82
CA MET A 273 -13.96 -15.43 3.37
C MET A 273 -15.40 -14.97 3.55
N VAL A 274 -15.58 -13.87 4.26
CA VAL A 274 -16.87 -13.18 4.44
C VAL A 274 -16.80 -11.91 3.61
N TRP A 275 -17.84 -11.65 2.82
CA TRP A 275 -17.93 -10.49 1.97
C TRP A 275 -19.07 -9.58 2.39
N ASN A 276 -18.75 -8.32 2.65
CA ASN A 276 -19.69 -7.28 3.06
C ASN A 276 -19.68 -6.14 2.04
N GLN A 277 -20.84 -5.52 1.86
CA GLN A 277 -20.99 -4.29 1.08
C GLN A 277 -21.49 -3.19 2.01
N ILE A 278 -20.75 -2.08 2.08
CA ILE A 278 -21.07 -0.90 2.87
C ILE A 278 -21.41 0.21 1.88
N ASN A 279 -22.65 0.67 1.87
CA ASN A 279 -23.08 1.73 0.98
C ASN A 279 -22.45 3.08 1.40
N LEU A 280 -21.97 3.85 0.43
CA LEU A 280 -21.43 5.20 0.63
C LEU A 280 -22.59 6.21 0.78
N GLU A 281 -23.48 5.95 1.75
CA GLU A 281 -24.52 6.87 2.14
C GLU A 281 -23.92 8.07 2.89
N ALA A 282 -24.66 9.19 2.90
CA ALA A 282 -24.23 10.42 3.57
C ALA A 282 -23.79 10.15 5.03
N LYS A 283 -24.59 9.39 5.79
CA LYS A 283 -24.34 9.05 7.19
C LYS A 283 -22.99 8.36 7.40
N PHE A 284 -22.65 7.34 6.60
CA PHE A 284 -21.37 6.64 6.72
C PHE A 284 -20.21 7.56 6.37
N THR A 285 -20.34 8.28 5.26
CA THR A 285 -19.28 9.16 4.75
C THR A 285 -19.03 10.34 5.72
N GLU A 286 -20.07 10.94 6.29
CA GLU A 286 -19.97 12.00 7.29
C GLU A 286 -19.32 11.48 8.59
N ASN A 287 -19.73 10.31 9.07
CA ASN A 287 -19.18 9.71 10.28
C ASN A 287 -17.69 9.38 10.10
N LEU A 288 -17.31 8.82 8.95
CA LEU A 288 -15.91 8.55 8.62
C LEU A 288 -15.07 9.82 8.54
N LYS A 289 -15.55 10.85 7.82
CA LYS A 289 -14.85 12.15 7.73
C LYS A 289 -14.71 12.80 9.10
N LYS A 290 -15.77 12.74 9.93
CA LYS A 290 -15.74 13.23 11.30
C LYS A 290 -14.72 12.47 12.16
N PHE A 291 -14.64 11.14 12.02
CA PHE A 291 -13.64 10.35 12.72
C PHE A 291 -12.22 10.77 12.32
N ILE A 292 -11.94 10.93 11.03
CA ILE A 292 -10.63 11.39 10.54
C ILE A 292 -10.32 12.79 11.06
N HIS A 293 -11.30 13.71 11.01
CA HIS A 293 -11.15 15.10 11.48
C HIS A 293 -10.79 15.21 12.97
N PHE A 294 -11.17 14.26 13.81
CA PHE A 294 -10.75 14.25 15.21
C PHE A 294 -9.23 14.23 15.40
N PHE A 295 -8.48 13.76 14.41
CA PHE A 295 -7.03 13.68 14.45
C PHE A 295 -6.30 14.89 13.83
N ASP A 296 -7.03 15.93 13.42
CA ASP A 296 -6.40 17.18 12.97
C ASP A 296 -5.79 17.95 14.15
N ASP A 297 -6.39 17.84 15.36
CA ASP A 297 -5.86 18.45 16.58
C ASP A 297 -6.29 17.66 17.83
N ALA A 298 -5.36 17.50 18.79
CA ALA A 298 -5.61 16.76 20.03
C ALA A 298 -6.79 17.31 20.86
N SER A 299 -7.05 18.62 20.78
CA SER A 299 -8.14 19.27 21.51
C SER A 299 -9.52 18.81 21.03
N LEU A 300 -9.64 18.42 19.76
CA LEU A 300 -10.91 17.94 19.18
C LEU A 300 -11.41 16.68 19.88
N ILE A 301 -10.49 15.76 20.22
CA ILE A 301 -10.82 14.57 21.00
C ILE A 301 -10.98 14.90 22.47
N ASN A 302 -10.02 15.64 23.06
CA ASN A 302 -10.00 15.93 24.50
C ASN A 302 -11.20 16.73 24.97
N ASN A 303 -11.67 17.69 24.18
CA ASN A 303 -12.84 18.50 24.52
C ASN A 303 -14.17 17.75 24.33
N ASN A 304 -14.19 16.66 23.54
CA ASN A 304 -15.41 15.94 23.17
C ASN A 304 -15.23 14.41 23.22
N ILE A 305 -14.68 13.87 24.32
CA ILE A 305 -14.38 12.43 24.46
C ILE A 305 -15.62 11.57 24.15
N GLN A 306 -16.80 11.96 24.65
CA GLN A 306 -18.04 11.19 24.43
C GLN A 306 -18.47 11.19 22.97
N LEU A 307 -18.27 12.31 22.25
CA LEU A 307 -18.58 12.41 20.83
C LEU A 307 -17.60 11.56 20.03
N PHE A 308 -16.31 11.60 20.37
CA PHE A 308 -15.27 10.76 19.77
C PHE A 308 -15.58 9.28 19.95
N THR A 309 -15.82 8.82 21.18
CA THR A 309 -16.08 7.40 21.47
C THR A 309 -17.35 6.91 20.79
N LYS A 310 -18.39 7.73 20.73
CA LYS A 310 -19.63 7.42 19.97
C LYS A 310 -19.35 7.28 18.47
N THR A 311 -18.71 8.29 17.86
CA THR A 311 -18.38 8.30 16.41
C THR A 311 -17.50 7.11 16.05
N SER A 312 -16.51 6.82 16.89
CA SER A 312 -15.57 5.71 16.72
C SER A 312 -16.28 4.34 16.80
N PHE A 313 -17.18 4.16 17.79
CA PHE A 313 -17.96 2.93 17.93
C PHE A 313 -18.92 2.74 16.75
N GLU A 314 -19.61 3.80 16.32
CA GLU A 314 -20.50 3.75 15.14
C GLU A 314 -19.72 3.38 13.87
N LEU A 315 -18.47 3.84 13.72
CA LEU A 315 -17.60 3.45 12.61
C LEU A 315 -17.16 1.99 12.72
N PHE A 316 -16.80 1.52 13.91
CA PHE A 316 -16.46 0.13 14.18
C PHE A 316 -17.60 -0.83 13.77
N GLU A 317 -18.83 -0.51 14.15
CA GLU A 317 -20.03 -1.28 13.76
C GLU A 317 -20.31 -1.20 12.25
N ALA A 318 -20.20 -0.01 11.65
CA ALA A 318 -20.42 0.18 10.20
C ALA A 318 -19.40 -0.61 9.37
N LEU A 319 -18.16 -0.74 9.86
CA LEU A 319 -17.11 -1.56 9.26
C LEU A 319 -17.24 -3.05 9.61
N GLN A 320 -18.28 -3.45 10.36
CA GLN A 320 -18.53 -4.83 10.79
C GLN A 320 -17.32 -5.51 11.46
N PHE A 321 -16.58 -4.76 12.26
CA PHE A 321 -15.41 -5.27 12.96
C PHE A 321 -15.77 -6.12 14.19
N SER A 322 -17.02 -6.13 14.61
CA SER A 322 -17.56 -7.01 15.66
C SER A 322 -17.40 -8.51 15.35
N ILE A 323 -17.22 -8.88 14.07
CA ILE A 323 -17.02 -10.28 13.65
C ILE A 323 -15.53 -10.70 13.65
N LEU A 324 -14.60 -9.78 13.92
CA LEU A 324 -13.17 -10.10 14.01
C LEU A 324 -12.90 -11.04 15.20
N GLU A 325 -12.05 -12.02 14.98
CA GLU A 325 -11.59 -12.89 16.06
C GLU A 325 -10.68 -12.10 17.00
N LYS A 326 -11.06 -12.05 18.27
CA LYS A 326 -10.28 -11.37 19.31
C LYS A 326 -8.94 -12.07 19.52
N SER A 327 -7.95 -11.30 19.91
CA SER A 327 -6.57 -11.77 20.18
C SER A 327 -5.85 -12.36 18.96
N LYS A 328 -6.43 -12.27 17.76
CA LYS A 328 -5.80 -12.70 16.52
C LYS A 328 -5.08 -11.53 15.87
N ASN A 329 -3.87 -11.73 15.40
CA ASN A 329 -3.13 -10.73 14.62
C ASN A 329 -3.95 -10.38 13.37
N THR A 330 -4.13 -9.09 13.10
CA THR A 330 -5.03 -8.63 12.05
C THR A 330 -4.30 -7.80 11.03
N ILE A 331 -4.38 -8.21 9.77
CA ILE A 331 -3.85 -7.46 8.63
C ILE A 331 -4.96 -6.59 8.07
N ILE A 332 -4.73 -5.28 7.98
CA ILE A 332 -5.64 -4.34 7.34
C ILE A 332 -5.08 -3.95 5.96
N ILE A 333 -5.88 -4.10 4.92
CA ILE A 333 -5.58 -3.61 3.57
C ILE A 333 -6.59 -2.51 3.24
N PRO A 334 -6.29 -1.25 3.61
CA PRO A 334 -7.23 -0.14 3.45
C PRO A 334 -7.35 0.29 1.99
N ASP A 335 -8.38 1.09 1.67
CA ASP A 335 -8.57 1.72 0.38
C ASP A 335 -9.37 3.03 0.51
N GLY A 336 -9.20 3.96 -0.41
CA GLY A 336 -9.87 5.26 -0.38
C GLY A 336 -9.57 6.02 0.92
N LEU A 337 -10.58 6.64 1.50
CA LEU A 337 -10.46 7.39 2.75
C LEU A 337 -10.05 6.52 3.96
N LEU A 338 -10.21 5.20 3.87
CA LEU A 338 -9.79 4.30 4.95
C LEU A 338 -8.26 4.25 5.13
N ASN A 339 -7.47 4.73 4.17
CA ASN A 339 -6.03 4.90 4.34
C ASN A 339 -5.66 5.91 5.45
N PHE A 340 -6.58 6.80 5.83
CA PHE A 340 -6.36 7.81 6.86
C PHE A 340 -6.99 7.43 8.21
N VAL A 341 -7.49 6.21 8.35
CA VAL A 341 -8.11 5.71 9.58
C VAL A 341 -7.07 5.02 10.45
N ALA A 342 -6.88 5.52 11.68
CA ALA A 342 -6.16 4.79 12.72
C ALA A 342 -7.09 3.73 13.31
N PHE A 343 -7.09 2.52 12.74
CA PHE A 343 -7.97 1.44 13.17
C PHE A 343 -7.70 1.02 14.62
N ASP A 344 -6.48 1.16 15.11
CA ASP A 344 -6.12 0.93 16.52
C ASP A 344 -7.01 1.70 17.50
N ALA A 345 -7.44 2.93 17.12
CA ALA A 345 -8.23 3.84 17.92
C ALA A 345 -9.75 3.62 17.80
N LEU A 346 -10.20 2.62 17.03
CA LEU A 346 -11.63 2.30 17.00
C LEU A 346 -12.09 1.78 18.36
N VAL A 347 -13.23 2.30 18.82
CA VAL A 347 -13.86 1.88 20.08
C VAL A 347 -14.75 0.67 19.82
N THR A 348 -14.51 -0.43 20.51
CA THR A 348 -15.16 -1.73 20.25
C THR A 348 -16.47 -1.94 21.00
N GLN A 349 -16.76 -1.09 21.99
CA GLN A 349 -17.98 -1.14 22.80
C GLN A 349 -18.40 0.27 23.23
N LYS A 350 -19.69 0.48 23.44
CA LYS A 350 -20.18 1.75 24.00
C LYS A 350 -19.57 1.99 25.38
N THR A 351 -19.09 3.18 25.62
CA THR A 351 -18.47 3.57 26.89
C THR A 351 -18.84 5.00 27.29
N THR A 352 -18.92 5.24 28.58
CA THR A 352 -19.06 6.57 29.17
C THR A 352 -17.78 7.02 29.90
N SER A 353 -16.73 6.18 29.90
CA SER A 353 -15.46 6.53 30.53
C SER A 353 -14.83 7.77 29.89
N LYS A 354 -14.24 8.62 30.72
CA LYS A 354 -13.43 9.78 30.32
C LYS A 354 -11.93 9.52 30.48
N LYS A 355 -11.56 8.34 31.00
CA LYS A 355 -10.17 7.91 31.10
C LYS A 355 -9.81 7.10 29.88
N TYR A 356 -8.83 7.53 29.11
CA TYR A 356 -8.42 6.87 27.87
C TYR A 356 -7.91 5.44 28.09
N SER A 357 -7.25 5.14 29.23
CA SER A 357 -6.82 3.79 29.59
C SER A 357 -7.97 2.80 29.86
N GLU A 358 -9.19 3.29 30.09
CA GLU A 358 -10.39 2.47 30.33
C GLU A 358 -11.28 2.35 29.09
N ILE A 359 -11.01 3.13 28.03
CA ILE A 359 -11.77 3.06 26.78
C ILE A 359 -11.38 1.79 26.03
N PRO A 360 -12.37 0.95 25.62
CA PRO A 360 -12.10 -0.32 24.94
C PRO A 360 -11.71 -0.09 23.48
N PHE A 361 -10.48 0.35 23.24
CA PHE A 361 -9.93 0.51 21.90
C PHE A 361 -9.63 -0.83 21.24
N LEU A 362 -9.67 -0.89 19.90
CA LEU A 362 -9.39 -2.10 19.14
C LEU A 362 -7.97 -2.63 19.39
N VAL A 363 -7.00 -1.74 19.66
CA VAL A 363 -5.62 -2.12 20.00
C VAL A 363 -5.55 -3.04 21.24
N HIS A 364 -6.51 -2.97 22.19
CA HIS A 364 -6.56 -3.88 23.34
C HIS A 364 -7.10 -5.27 22.97
N GLN A 365 -7.71 -5.44 21.80
CA GLN A 365 -8.28 -6.71 21.36
C GLN A 365 -7.47 -7.39 20.27
N ASN A 366 -6.91 -6.62 19.33
CA ASN A 366 -6.21 -7.12 18.17
C ASN A 366 -4.91 -6.33 17.93
N LYS A 367 -3.84 -7.03 17.63
CA LYS A 367 -2.61 -6.43 17.12
C LYS A 367 -2.78 -6.19 15.64
N LEU A 368 -2.54 -4.95 15.17
CA LEU A 368 -2.76 -4.54 13.79
C LEU A 368 -1.46 -4.34 13.03
N ALA A 369 -1.39 -4.88 11.83
CA ALA A 369 -0.45 -4.50 10.80
C ALA A 369 -1.20 -4.12 9.53
N TYR A 370 -0.56 -3.37 8.67
CA TYR A 370 -1.14 -2.92 7.41
C TYR A 370 -0.39 -3.50 6.23
N GLN A 371 -1.09 -3.62 5.10
CA GLN A 371 -0.49 -3.97 3.81
C GLN A 371 -1.15 -3.15 2.70
N THR A 372 -0.43 -2.98 1.60
CA THR A 372 -0.94 -2.23 0.46
C THR A 372 -1.89 -3.06 -0.40
N ASN A 373 -1.63 -4.36 -0.55
CA ASN A 373 -2.50 -5.32 -1.22
C ASN A 373 -2.21 -6.76 -0.73
N ALA A 374 -3.02 -7.72 -1.15
CA ALA A 374 -2.89 -9.11 -0.72
C ALA A 374 -1.67 -9.81 -1.36
N THR A 375 -1.28 -9.41 -2.56
CA THR A 375 -0.08 -9.94 -3.23
C THR A 375 1.19 -9.61 -2.42
N PHE A 376 1.31 -8.38 -1.90
CA PHE A 376 2.41 -7.99 -1.04
C PHE A 376 2.38 -8.72 0.30
N TYR A 377 1.20 -8.92 0.89
CA TYR A 377 1.07 -9.71 2.11
C TYR A 377 1.62 -11.13 1.93
N ILE A 378 1.28 -11.81 0.82
CA ILE A 378 1.78 -13.15 0.54
C ILE A 378 3.30 -13.17 0.33
N LYS A 379 3.83 -12.19 -0.40
CA LYS A 379 5.27 -12.10 -0.71
C LYS A 379 6.12 -11.67 0.49
N ASN A 380 5.54 -10.87 1.39
CA ASN A 380 6.26 -10.35 2.55
C ASN A 380 6.36 -11.42 3.63
N THR A 381 7.48 -12.15 3.61
CA THR A 381 7.82 -13.14 4.63
C THR A 381 8.86 -12.56 5.57
N PRO A 382 8.73 -12.81 6.88
CA PRO A 382 9.77 -12.41 7.83
C PRO A 382 11.14 -12.99 7.40
N LYS A 383 12.15 -12.13 7.33
CA LYS A 383 13.54 -12.50 7.05
C LYS A 383 14.37 -12.43 8.32
N GLU A 384 15.51 -13.12 8.31
CA GLU A 384 16.51 -12.94 9.36
C GLU A 384 16.92 -11.46 9.46
N LYS A 385 16.85 -10.89 10.66
CA LYS A 385 17.07 -9.47 10.87
C LYS A 385 18.55 -9.14 11.00
N GLN A 386 18.96 -8.22 10.15
CA GLN A 386 20.27 -7.58 10.26
C GLN A 386 20.09 -6.29 11.08
N ASN A 387 20.59 -6.26 12.29
CA ASN A 387 20.40 -5.12 13.20
C ASN A 387 21.41 -3.99 12.94
N THR A 388 21.66 -3.67 11.67
CA THR A 388 22.47 -2.51 11.30
C THR A 388 21.57 -1.29 11.15
N ILE A 389 21.72 -0.31 12.05
CA ILE A 389 20.83 0.87 12.12
C ILE A 389 21.59 2.13 11.76
N VAL A 390 20.99 2.98 10.92
CA VAL A 390 21.41 4.37 10.72
C VAL A 390 20.26 5.31 11.04
N GLY A 391 20.56 6.37 11.79
CA GLY A 391 19.59 7.40 12.18
C GLY A 391 20.00 8.79 11.73
N PHE A 392 19.01 9.58 11.28
CA PHE A 392 19.16 10.96 10.82
C PHE A 392 18.31 11.88 11.67
N PHE A 393 18.96 12.80 12.39
CA PHE A 393 18.37 13.68 13.40
C PHE A 393 18.87 15.12 13.18
N PRO A 394 18.32 15.89 12.23
CA PRO A 394 18.76 17.27 11.99
C PRO A 394 18.48 18.20 13.16
N ILE A 395 17.52 17.88 14.02
CA ILE A 395 17.11 18.57 15.26
C ILE A 395 16.76 20.06 15.07
N PHE A 396 17.48 20.80 14.22
CA PHE A 396 17.30 22.24 13.94
C PHE A 396 17.43 23.11 15.19
N GLU A 397 18.43 22.82 16.03
CA GLU A 397 18.66 23.51 17.29
C GLU A 397 18.67 25.04 17.14
N ASN A 398 18.09 25.74 18.12
CA ASN A 398 18.00 27.20 18.15
C ASN A 398 17.20 27.84 17.00
N THR A 399 16.30 27.08 16.35
CA THR A 399 15.36 27.58 15.34
C THR A 399 13.92 27.38 15.77
N ASN A 400 12.98 28.03 15.08
CA ASN A 400 11.53 27.80 15.30
C ASN A 400 11.07 26.39 14.88
N ALA A 401 11.93 25.65 14.19
CA ALA A 401 11.68 24.30 13.72
C ALA A 401 12.41 23.23 14.60
N GLU A 402 12.84 23.60 15.80
CA GLU A 402 13.59 22.70 16.68
C GLU A 402 12.76 21.49 17.11
N LEU A 403 13.31 20.28 16.97
CA LEU A 403 12.75 19.01 17.41
C LEU A 403 13.42 18.60 18.74
N LEU A 404 12.93 19.18 19.84
CA LEU A 404 13.52 19.05 21.19
C LEU A 404 13.69 17.61 21.64
N TYR A 405 12.72 16.73 21.36
CA TYR A 405 12.72 15.34 21.84
C TYR A 405 13.34 14.36 20.84
N SER A 406 13.75 14.80 19.67
CA SER A 406 14.44 13.97 18.67
C SER A 406 15.77 13.40 19.22
N LYS A 407 16.39 14.09 20.19
CA LYS A 407 17.57 13.59 20.93
C LYS A 407 17.25 12.34 21.76
N GLU A 408 16.05 12.22 22.30
CA GLU A 408 15.63 11.05 23.07
C GLU A 408 15.41 9.84 22.15
N GLU A 409 14.86 10.07 20.96
CA GLU A 409 14.77 9.02 19.93
C GLU A 409 16.17 8.53 19.53
N ALA A 410 17.12 9.42 19.33
CA ALA A 410 18.50 9.06 19.01
C ALA A 410 19.15 8.22 20.12
N LYS A 411 18.88 8.53 21.40
CA LYS A 411 19.36 7.76 22.55
C LYS A 411 18.83 6.32 22.57
N ALA A 412 17.56 6.12 22.14
CA ALA A 412 16.96 4.80 22.07
C ALA A 412 17.68 3.86 21.08
N LEU A 413 18.43 4.39 20.13
CA LEU A 413 19.22 3.62 19.16
C LEU A 413 20.63 3.24 19.65
N LEU A 414 21.14 3.85 20.74
CA LEU A 414 22.50 3.58 21.24
C LEU A 414 22.76 2.11 21.60
N PRO A 415 21.83 1.36 22.21
CA PRO A 415 22.03 -0.06 22.51
C PRO A 415 22.34 -0.92 21.28
N PHE A 416 21.88 -0.50 20.09
CA PHE A 416 22.10 -1.19 18.81
C PHE A 416 23.41 -0.80 18.12
N LYS A 417 24.24 0.07 18.74
CA LYS A 417 25.45 0.63 18.13
C LYS A 417 25.18 1.32 16.77
N ALA A 418 24.04 2.00 16.67
CA ALA A 418 23.60 2.67 15.47
C ALA A 418 24.58 3.79 15.03
N LEU A 419 24.71 3.97 13.71
CA LEU A 419 25.36 5.16 13.16
C LEU A 419 24.36 6.33 13.22
N LEU A 420 24.70 7.39 13.96
CA LEU A 420 23.82 8.55 14.15
C LEU A 420 24.40 9.78 13.46
N PHE A 421 23.61 10.38 12.59
CA PHE A 421 23.86 11.69 12.00
C PHE A 421 23.00 12.72 12.72
N MET A 422 23.64 13.59 13.50
CA MET A 422 22.99 14.59 14.34
C MET A 422 23.24 15.99 13.79
N ASN A 423 22.26 16.90 13.93
CA ASN A 423 22.39 18.32 13.56
C ASN A 423 22.96 18.50 12.14
N GLU A 424 24.03 19.28 11.97
CA GLU A 424 24.68 19.60 10.69
C GLU A 424 25.19 18.37 9.93
N LYS A 425 25.34 17.22 10.60
CA LYS A 425 25.73 15.96 9.96
C LYS A 425 24.54 15.21 9.35
N ALA A 426 23.31 15.54 9.74
CA ALA A 426 22.10 14.93 9.20
C ALA A 426 21.75 15.52 7.82
N THR A 427 22.69 15.43 6.89
CA THR A 427 22.59 15.98 5.53
C THR A 427 21.94 15.00 4.56
N LYS A 428 21.34 15.53 3.52
CA LYS A 428 20.82 14.75 2.38
C LYS A 428 21.92 13.92 1.72
N ALA A 429 23.13 14.47 1.58
CA ALA A 429 24.28 13.75 1.04
C ALA A 429 24.65 12.53 1.88
N ASN A 430 24.67 12.66 3.22
CA ASN A 430 24.92 11.53 4.12
C ASN A 430 23.79 10.49 4.06
N PHE A 431 22.54 10.91 3.90
CA PHE A 431 21.42 9.99 3.70
C PHE A 431 21.59 9.18 2.41
N LEU A 432 21.81 9.83 1.27
CA LEU A 432 22.01 9.15 -0.01
C LEU A 432 23.17 8.16 0.00
N LYS A 433 24.26 8.53 0.68
CA LYS A 433 25.46 7.68 0.81
C LYS A 433 25.20 6.41 1.65
N ASN A 434 24.38 6.50 2.70
CA ASN A 434 24.25 5.44 3.70
C ASN A 434 22.94 4.65 3.60
N SER A 435 21.90 5.18 2.96
CA SER A 435 20.56 4.56 2.92
C SER A 435 20.53 3.14 2.34
N SER A 436 21.47 2.78 1.48
CA SER A 436 21.58 1.44 0.89
C SER A 436 22.45 0.45 1.69
N GLN A 437 23.09 0.90 2.78
CA GLN A 437 24.07 0.09 3.52
C GLN A 437 23.54 -0.46 4.84
N TYR A 438 22.40 0.02 5.30
CA TYR A 438 21.82 -0.30 6.60
C TYR A 438 20.46 -0.97 6.45
N SER A 439 20.20 -1.93 7.34
CA SER A 439 18.94 -2.68 7.34
C SER A 439 17.78 -1.91 7.99
N ILE A 440 18.06 -0.98 8.89
CA ILE A 440 17.07 -0.12 9.53
C ILE A 440 17.47 1.34 9.31
N LEU A 441 16.56 2.12 8.70
CA LEU A 441 16.69 3.56 8.53
C LEU A 441 15.73 4.25 9.49
N HIS A 442 16.23 5.12 10.37
CA HIS A 442 15.41 5.96 11.24
C HIS A 442 15.58 7.43 10.85
N LEU A 443 14.47 8.08 10.51
CA LEU A 443 14.40 9.48 10.11
C LEU A 443 13.51 10.23 11.10
N SER A 444 14.13 11.01 12.00
CA SER A 444 13.43 11.91 12.94
C SER A 444 13.65 13.34 12.48
N THR A 445 12.72 13.86 11.66
CA THR A 445 12.85 15.14 10.98
C THR A 445 11.48 15.75 10.66
N HIS A 446 11.46 16.90 9.99
CA HIS A 446 10.22 17.43 9.42
C HIS A 446 9.90 16.80 8.07
N GLY A 447 8.61 16.63 7.80
CA GLY A 447 8.09 16.22 6.51
C GLY A 447 6.84 17.00 6.17
N THR A 448 6.56 17.12 4.89
CA THR A 448 5.31 17.72 4.38
C THR A 448 4.61 16.76 3.45
N SER A 449 3.29 16.75 3.48
CA SER A 449 2.47 16.00 2.52
C SER A 449 2.45 16.64 1.12
N GLY A 450 3.05 17.82 0.97
CA GLY A 450 2.97 18.62 -0.24
C GLY A 450 1.61 19.33 -0.42
N SER A 451 1.47 20.03 -1.54
CA SER A 451 0.24 20.74 -1.93
C SER A 451 -0.07 20.44 -3.40
N PHE A 452 -1.01 21.18 -3.98
CA PHE A 452 -1.27 21.09 -5.43
C PHE A 452 -0.06 21.51 -6.27
N SER A 453 0.69 22.51 -5.79
CA SER A 453 1.83 23.11 -6.49
C SER A 453 3.20 22.67 -5.95
N GLU A 454 3.25 22.00 -4.81
CA GLU A 454 4.50 21.62 -4.15
C GLU A 454 4.50 20.11 -3.86
N PRO A 455 5.57 19.39 -4.21
CA PRO A 455 5.68 17.97 -3.90
C PRO A 455 5.84 17.75 -2.38
N ALA A 456 5.50 16.55 -1.92
CA ALA A 456 5.83 16.12 -0.57
C ALA A 456 7.36 16.10 -0.38
N THR A 457 7.83 16.46 0.82
CA THR A 457 9.27 16.61 1.11
C THR A 457 9.65 16.02 2.46
N LEU A 458 10.91 15.56 2.56
CA LEU A 458 11.63 15.37 3.81
C LEU A 458 12.67 16.45 3.97
N VAL A 459 12.83 17.00 5.18
CA VAL A 459 13.75 18.09 5.47
C VAL A 459 15.02 17.54 6.08
N PHE A 460 16.17 17.67 5.38
CA PHE A 460 17.50 17.44 5.94
C PHE A 460 18.09 18.76 6.43
N TYR A 461 19.18 18.71 7.18
CA TYR A 461 19.78 19.92 7.74
C TYR A 461 20.20 20.92 6.66
N ASP A 462 20.67 20.43 5.52
CA ASP A 462 21.23 21.20 4.40
C ASP A 462 20.25 21.41 3.23
N ASP A 463 19.33 20.48 2.97
CA ASP A 463 18.48 20.53 1.78
C ASP A 463 17.15 19.76 1.99
N LEU A 464 16.19 20.00 1.11
CA LEU A 464 14.95 19.25 1.01
C LEU A 464 15.15 18.02 0.10
N MET A 465 14.56 16.90 0.48
CA MET A 465 14.44 15.74 -0.38
C MET A 465 13.00 15.63 -0.87
N LEU A 466 12.81 15.78 -2.18
CA LEU A 466 11.51 15.69 -2.82
C LEU A 466 11.02 14.25 -2.92
N LEU A 467 9.71 14.06 -2.93
CA LEU A 467 9.08 12.73 -3.09
C LEU A 467 9.65 11.96 -4.30
N ASN A 468 9.84 12.63 -5.43
CA ASN A 468 10.34 12.00 -6.65
C ASN A 468 11.81 11.58 -6.52
N GLU A 469 12.61 12.26 -5.68
CA GLU A 469 13.99 11.84 -5.40
C GLU A 469 14.03 10.55 -4.56
N LEU A 470 13.00 10.30 -3.72
CA LEU A 470 12.84 9.03 -3.01
C LEU A 470 12.49 7.87 -3.97
N TYR A 471 11.67 8.12 -4.99
CA TYR A 471 11.39 7.12 -6.03
C TYR A 471 12.65 6.74 -6.83
N ALA A 472 13.58 7.67 -7.01
CA ALA A 472 14.85 7.46 -7.71
C ALA A 472 15.90 6.70 -6.89
N LEU A 473 15.65 6.41 -5.59
CA LEU A 473 16.59 5.67 -4.75
C LEU A 473 16.85 4.27 -5.30
N GLN A 474 18.11 4.02 -5.65
CA GLN A 474 18.53 2.71 -6.14
C GLN A 474 19.15 1.87 -5.01
N ASN A 475 18.92 0.56 -5.08
CA ASN A 475 19.51 -0.41 -4.15
C ASN A 475 19.22 -0.12 -2.67
N CYS A 476 18.14 0.63 -2.38
CA CYS A 476 17.70 0.96 -1.03
C CYS A 476 16.66 -0.09 -0.60
N HIS A 477 17.09 -1.15 0.10
CA HIS A 477 16.26 -2.28 0.50
C HIS A 477 16.31 -2.50 2.01
N PRO A 478 15.97 -1.49 2.81
CA PRO A 478 15.99 -1.64 4.25
C PRO A 478 14.88 -2.61 4.69
N GLN A 479 15.17 -3.40 5.71
CA GLN A 479 14.17 -4.25 6.36
C GLN A 479 13.13 -3.41 7.11
N LEU A 480 13.52 -2.22 7.60
CA LEU A 480 12.60 -1.28 8.22
C LEU A 480 12.99 0.17 7.91
N VAL A 481 12.01 0.97 7.55
CA VAL A 481 12.11 2.43 7.56
C VAL A 481 11.19 2.98 8.66
N VAL A 482 11.76 3.74 9.59
CA VAL A 482 11.01 4.48 10.62
C VAL A 482 10.98 5.94 10.21
N LEU A 483 9.79 6.46 9.96
CA LEU A 483 9.55 7.85 9.61
C LEU A 483 8.90 8.56 10.81
N SER A 484 9.73 8.99 11.75
CA SER A 484 9.32 9.86 12.87
C SER A 484 9.30 11.31 12.41
N ALA A 485 8.46 11.58 11.40
CA ALA A 485 8.28 12.88 10.79
C ALA A 485 6.79 13.14 10.55
N CYS A 486 6.41 14.42 10.56
CA CYS A 486 5.01 14.80 10.42
C CYS A 486 4.46 14.42 9.04
N GLU A 487 3.19 13.96 9.00
CA GLU A 487 2.41 13.77 7.77
C GLU A 487 3.06 12.87 6.70
N THR A 488 3.97 11.96 7.09
CA THR A 488 4.66 11.10 6.13
C THR A 488 3.76 10.05 5.46
N GLY A 489 2.63 9.74 6.09
CA GLY A 489 1.58 8.88 5.52
C GLY A 489 0.52 9.63 4.72
N ILE A 490 0.49 10.96 4.82
CA ILE A 490 -0.46 11.79 4.07
C ILE A 490 0.14 12.13 2.71
N GLY A 491 -0.72 12.19 1.70
CA GLY A 491 -0.35 12.56 0.34
C GLY A 491 -1.60 12.63 -0.53
N LYS A 492 -1.45 13.01 -1.79
CA LYS A 492 -2.56 13.04 -2.73
C LYS A 492 -3.16 11.63 -2.87
N LEU A 493 -4.42 11.48 -2.45
CA LEU A 493 -5.12 10.20 -2.56
C LEU A 493 -5.40 9.87 -4.02
N GLN A 494 -4.81 8.79 -4.50
CA GLN A 494 -5.07 8.24 -5.83
C GLN A 494 -5.93 6.97 -5.69
N LYS A 495 -7.07 6.95 -6.38
CA LYS A 495 -7.99 5.79 -6.32
C LYS A 495 -7.28 4.53 -6.82
N GLY A 496 -7.20 3.51 -5.96
CA GLY A 496 -6.56 2.24 -6.25
C GLY A 496 -5.06 2.18 -5.98
N GLU A 497 -4.40 3.34 -5.87
CA GLU A 497 -2.98 3.43 -5.52
C GLU A 497 -2.76 3.88 -4.06
N GLY A 498 -3.80 4.39 -3.39
CA GLY A 498 -3.69 4.91 -2.02
C GLY A 498 -3.11 6.32 -1.96
N ALA A 499 -2.59 6.69 -0.78
CA ALA A 499 -1.94 7.98 -0.61
C ALA A 499 -0.55 7.97 -1.25
N MET A 500 -0.28 8.92 -2.14
CA MET A 500 1.04 9.15 -2.73
C MET A 500 1.89 9.93 -1.72
N SER A 501 2.43 9.21 -0.75
CA SER A 501 3.12 9.73 0.42
C SER A 501 4.60 9.36 0.43
N ILE A 502 5.35 9.97 1.33
CA ILE A 502 6.76 9.64 1.58
C ILE A 502 6.94 8.17 1.96
N ALA A 503 6.05 7.64 2.81
CA ALA A 503 6.06 6.22 3.20
C ALA A 503 5.92 5.31 1.97
N ARG A 504 5.02 5.66 1.04
CA ARG A 504 4.86 4.91 -0.21
C ARG A 504 6.11 4.98 -1.10
N ALA A 505 6.80 6.12 -1.13
CA ALA A 505 8.04 6.23 -1.90
C ALA A 505 9.13 5.28 -1.37
N PHE A 506 9.23 5.07 -0.06
CA PHE A 506 10.13 4.08 0.49
C PHE A 506 9.71 2.63 0.15
N GLN A 507 8.40 2.34 0.11
CA GLN A 507 7.94 1.03 -0.39
C GLN A 507 8.33 0.82 -1.86
N TYR A 508 8.18 1.86 -2.67
CA TYR A 508 8.58 1.85 -4.08
C TYR A 508 10.09 1.66 -4.24
N ALA A 509 10.90 2.34 -3.42
CA ALA A 509 12.35 2.17 -3.38
C ALA A 509 12.76 0.75 -2.91
N GLY A 510 11.90 0.03 -2.20
CA GLY A 510 12.08 -1.37 -1.83
C GLY A 510 12.16 -1.66 -0.33
N ALA A 511 11.73 -0.74 0.52
CA ALA A 511 11.60 -1.02 1.95
C ALA A 511 10.62 -2.16 2.20
N GLU A 512 11.03 -3.14 3.01
CA GLU A 512 10.20 -4.32 3.31
C GLU A 512 9.11 -3.99 4.32
N ASN A 513 9.45 -3.21 5.34
CA ASN A 513 8.53 -2.76 6.37
C ASN A 513 8.70 -1.26 6.61
N ILE A 514 7.61 -0.57 6.94
CA ILE A 514 7.64 0.87 7.21
C ILE A 514 6.77 1.17 8.43
N LEU A 515 7.32 1.97 9.35
CA LEU A 515 6.62 2.58 10.46
C LEU A 515 6.55 4.09 10.23
N PHE A 516 5.35 4.65 10.11
CA PHE A 516 5.17 6.06 9.78
C PHE A 516 3.91 6.65 10.40
N SER A 517 3.80 7.98 10.41
CA SER A 517 2.67 8.68 11.02
C SER A 517 1.59 9.05 10.00
N LEU A 518 0.32 8.94 10.40
CA LEU A 518 -0.86 9.33 9.60
C LEU A 518 -1.18 10.83 9.67
N TRP A 519 -0.72 11.55 10.71
CA TRP A 519 -0.92 13.00 10.90
C TRP A 519 0.27 13.61 11.63
N LYS A 520 0.22 14.93 11.78
CA LYS A 520 1.24 15.70 12.53
C LYS A 520 1.16 15.33 14.02
N ILE A 521 2.21 14.73 14.54
CA ILE A 521 2.30 14.29 15.91
C ILE A 521 3.12 15.25 16.79
N ASN A 522 2.87 15.13 18.08
CA ASN A 522 3.62 15.86 19.10
C ASN A 522 5.00 15.21 19.29
N ASP A 523 6.06 16.01 19.21
CA ASP A 523 7.45 15.57 19.32
C ASP A 523 7.74 14.73 20.58
N TYR A 524 7.20 15.14 21.75
CA TYR A 524 7.31 14.35 23.00
C TYR A 524 6.67 12.96 22.87
N ALA A 525 5.45 12.89 22.32
CA ALA A 525 4.76 11.61 22.17
C ALA A 525 5.48 10.68 21.18
N SER A 526 6.02 11.24 20.10
CA SER A 526 6.85 10.50 19.13
C SER A 526 8.06 9.88 19.82
N ALA A 527 8.81 10.68 20.58
CA ALA A 527 10.00 10.21 21.29
C ALA A 527 9.68 9.10 22.29
N GLN A 528 8.58 9.22 23.03
CA GLN A 528 8.16 8.16 23.97
C GLN A 528 7.78 6.85 23.23
N LEU A 529 7.02 6.96 22.14
CA LEU A 529 6.63 5.79 21.34
C LEU A 529 7.84 5.13 20.69
N MET A 530 8.77 5.90 20.14
CA MET A 530 9.99 5.36 19.52
C MET A 530 10.93 4.74 20.57
N THR A 531 11.06 5.35 21.75
CA THR A 531 11.80 4.75 22.86
C THR A 531 11.22 3.40 23.24
N ASN A 532 9.90 3.33 23.50
CA ASN A 532 9.21 2.08 23.79
C ASN A 532 9.35 1.05 22.66
N PHE A 533 9.28 1.51 21.38
CA PHE A 533 9.44 0.65 20.22
C PHE A 533 10.82 -0.03 20.19
N TYR A 534 11.90 0.74 20.34
CA TYR A 534 13.25 0.16 20.30
C TYR A 534 13.57 -0.66 21.56
N GLU A 535 13.06 -0.30 22.72
CA GLU A 535 13.19 -1.10 23.95
C GLU A 535 12.49 -2.48 23.81
N ASP A 536 11.31 -2.52 23.21
CA ASP A 536 10.62 -3.78 22.95
C ASP A 536 11.30 -4.55 21.81
N TYR A 537 11.69 -3.87 20.74
CA TYR A 537 12.40 -4.49 19.63
C TYR A 537 13.69 -5.20 20.08
N ALA A 538 14.44 -4.61 21.01
CA ALA A 538 15.62 -5.25 21.59
C ALA A 538 15.32 -6.58 22.31
N LYS A 539 14.08 -6.76 22.80
CA LYS A 539 13.63 -7.96 23.52
C LYS A 539 12.92 -8.96 22.61
N SER A 540 12.03 -8.46 21.76
CA SER A 540 11.13 -9.27 20.92
C SER A 540 11.74 -9.69 19.60
N ASN A 541 12.72 -8.94 19.11
CA ASN A 541 13.25 -9.05 17.74
C ASN A 541 12.14 -9.01 16.66
N SER A 542 11.03 -8.32 16.94
CA SER A 542 9.86 -8.20 16.07
C SER A 542 9.45 -6.73 15.91
N PHE A 543 9.42 -6.23 14.67
CA PHE A 543 8.94 -4.87 14.40
C PHE A 543 7.44 -4.75 14.64
N PHE A 544 6.70 -5.80 14.35
CA PHE A 544 5.26 -5.86 14.55
C PHE A 544 4.89 -5.80 16.03
N GLU A 545 5.53 -6.68 16.84
CA GLU A 545 5.30 -6.70 18.30
C GLU A 545 5.76 -5.38 18.94
N ALA A 546 6.92 -4.85 18.55
CA ALA A 546 7.44 -3.60 19.07
C ALA A 546 6.50 -2.41 18.80
N ASN A 547 5.90 -2.32 17.60
CA ASN A 547 4.90 -1.29 17.32
C ASN A 547 3.66 -1.44 18.22
N TYR A 548 3.15 -2.64 18.38
CA TYR A 548 1.99 -2.89 19.24
C TYR A 548 2.31 -2.57 20.71
N ASN A 549 3.40 -3.13 21.24
CA ASN A 549 3.78 -2.98 22.64
C ASN A 549 4.15 -1.53 22.99
N SER A 550 4.71 -0.76 22.05
CA SER A 550 4.99 0.68 22.24
C SER A 550 3.72 1.48 22.54
N LYS A 551 2.62 1.18 21.85
CA LYS A 551 1.32 1.83 22.05
C LYS A 551 0.69 1.44 23.38
N ILE A 552 0.74 0.15 23.73
CA ILE A 552 0.21 -0.34 25.02
C ILE A 552 1.01 0.27 26.17
N ALA A 553 2.35 0.24 26.10
CA ALA A 553 3.20 0.85 27.13
C ALA A 553 2.93 2.34 27.31
N TYR A 554 2.68 3.07 26.23
CA TYR A 554 2.29 4.48 26.28
C TYR A 554 0.94 4.69 26.99
N LEU A 555 -0.08 3.91 26.66
CA LEU A 555 -1.42 3.98 27.25
C LEU A 555 -1.42 3.62 28.74
N GLU A 556 -0.63 2.63 29.15
CA GLU A 556 -0.58 2.12 30.52
C GLU A 556 0.35 2.93 31.42
N ASN A 557 1.27 3.74 30.88
CA ASN A 557 2.21 4.54 31.66
C ASN A 557 1.48 5.52 32.60
N SER A 558 1.64 5.32 33.93
CA SER A 558 1.00 6.16 34.96
C SER A 558 1.48 7.60 34.97
N ASP A 559 2.69 7.86 34.48
CA ASP A 559 3.29 9.21 34.48
C ASP A 559 2.75 10.10 33.37
N ILE A 560 2.06 9.51 32.41
CA ILE A 560 1.42 10.25 31.32
C ILE A 560 0.03 10.70 31.75
N ALA A 561 -0.20 12.02 31.75
CA ALA A 561 -1.50 12.61 32.08
C ALA A 561 -2.61 12.13 31.13
N ASN A 562 -3.83 11.94 31.65
CA ASN A 562 -4.95 11.41 30.87
C ASN A 562 -5.15 12.11 29.52
N ALA A 563 -5.09 13.46 29.47
CA ALA A 563 -5.26 14.20 28.22
C ALA A 563 -4.20 13.86 27.14
N LYS A 564 -3.00 13.48 27.56
CA LYS A 564 -1.92 13.02 26.68
C LYS A 564 -2.06 11.55 26.25
N LYS A 565 -2.96 10.79 26.87
CA LYS A 565 -3.35 9.43 26.46
C LYS A 565 -4.45 9.41 25.40
N SER A 566 -4.88 10.58 24.91
CA SER A 566 -5.78 10.66 23.76
C SER A 566 -5.21 9.89 22.56
N PRO A 567 -6.05 9.20 21.78
CA PRO A 567 -5.62 8.49 20.57
C PRO A 567 -4.80 9.34 19.60
N TYR A 568 -5.00 10.65 19.57
CA TYR A 568 -4.18 11.58 18.81
C TYR A 568 -2.67 11.35 19.01
N TYR A 569 -2.23 11.00 20.22
CA TYR A 569 -0.80 10.90 20.55
C TYR A 569 -0.21 9.52 20.23
N TRP A 570 -0.94 8.43 20.45
CA TRP A 570 -0.38 7.08 20.36
C TRP A 570 -0.80 6.28 19.12
N SER A 571 -1.92 6.63 18.49
CA SER A 571 -2.39 5.86 17.33
C SER A 571 -1.95 6.41 15.98
N ALA A 572 -1.13 7.48 15.98
CA ALA A 572 -0.62 8.09 14.75
C ALA A 572 0.27 7.14 13.95
N PHE A 573 1.14 6.40 14.62
CA PHE A 573 2.05 5.49 13.96
C PHE A 573 1.35 4.21 13.50
N VAL A 574 1.52 3.90 12.22
CA VAL A 574 1.02 2.67 11.60
C VAL A 574 2.19 1.87 11.01
N TYR A 575 2.13 0.55 11.20
CA TYR A 575 3.14 -0.37 10.72
C TYR A 575 2.64 -1.09 9.46
N TYR A 576 3.26 -0.83 8.34
CA TYR A 576 3.07 -1.56 7.09
C TYR A 576 4.18 -2.59 6.94
N GLY A 577 3.85 -3.87 7.08
CA GLY A 577 4.90 -4.87 7.08
C GLY A 577 4.43 -6.30 7.33
N ALA A 578 5.42 -7.20 7.47
CA ALA A 578 5.19 -8.60 7.82
C ALA A 578 4.73 -8.73 9.28
N VAL A 579 3.86 -9.69 9.54
CA VAL A 579 3.58 -10.15 10.90
C VAL A 579 4.62 -11.20 11.27
N ASP A 580 5.55 -10.81 12.11
CA ASP A 580 6.54 -11.67 12.72
C ASP A 580 6.16 -11.89 14.21
N SER A 581 6.12 -13.12 14.65
CA SER A 581 5.98 -13.41 16.09
C SER A 581 7.32 -13.19 16.78
N ALA A 582 7.29 -12.68 18.01
CA ALA A 582 8.48 -12.65 18.84
C ALA A 582 9.15 -14.03 18.84
N GLU A 583 10.46 -14.07 18.60
CA GLU A 583 11.20 -15.32 18.69
C GLU A 583 11.04 -15.90 20.08
N ASN A 584 10.38 -17.04 20.17
CA ASN A 584 10.23 -17.75 21.44
C ASN A 584 11.58 -18.38 21.83
N ASN A 585 12.50 -17.56 22.33
CA ASN A 585 13.78 -18.00 22.87
C ASN A 585 13.63 -18.97 24.06
N TYR A 586 12.39 -19.14 24.58
CA TYR A 586 12.08 -20.09 25.65
C TYR A 586 12.45 -21.54 25.31
N LEU A 587 12.27 -21.94 24.05
CA LEU A 587 12.69 -23.27 23.58
C LEU A 587 14.21 -23.44 23.58
N TYR A 588 14.96 -22.39 23.25
CA TYR A 588 16.42 -22.37 23.35
C TYR A 588 16.87 -22.47 24.82
N TYR A 589 16.27 -21.67 25.72
CA TYR A 589 16.59 -21.75 27.14
C TYR A 589 16.21 -23.09 27.75
N LEU A 590 15.07 -23.68 27.37
CA LEU A 590 14.69 -25.04 27.80
C LEU A 590 15.63 -26.11 27.26
N PHE A 591 16.06 -25.99 26.00
CA PHE A 591 16.98 -26.91 25.34
C PHE A 591 18.38 -26.83 26.00
N PHE A 592 18.94 -25.64 26.15
CA PHE A 592 20.24 -25.43 26.77
C PHE A 592 20.18 -25.69 28.29
N GLY A 593 19.10 -25.33 28.96
CA GLY A 593 18.85 -25.69 30.36
C GLY A 593 18.78 -27.20 30.56
N GLY A 594 18.09 -27.90 29.68
CA GLY A 594 18.03 -29.37 29.65
C GLY A 594 19.40 -30.02 29.45
N ILE A 595 20.20 -29.51 28.51
CA ILE A 595 21.59 -29.98 28.30
C ILE A 595 22.47 -29.70 29.52
N ALA A 596 22.37 -28.52 30.15
CA ALA A 596 23.13 -28.20 31.35
C ALA A 596 22.77 -29.12 32.53
N ILE A 597 21.49 -29.47 32.72
CA ILE A 597 21.04 -30.41 33.72
C ILE A 597 21.59 -31.81 33.43
N ILE A 598 21.59 -32.27 32.17
CA ILE A 598 22.15 -33.57 31.78
C ILE A 598 23.67 -33.61 32.07
N ILE A 599 24.39 -32.53 31.74
CA ILE A 599 25.84 -32.42 32.01
C ILE A 599 26.11 -32.47 33.50
N LEU A 600 25.32 -31.75 34.34
CA LEU A 600 25.44 -31.79 35.79
C LEU A 600 25.17 -33.20 36.36
N PHE A 601 24.18 -33.92 35.82
CA PHE A 601 23.91 -35.32 36.23
C PHE A 601 25.05 -36.26 35.84
N LEU A 602 25.66 -36.09 34.69
CA LEU A 602 26.81 -36.90 34.24
C LEU A 602 28.07 -36.62 35.08
N ILE A 603 28.30 -35.37 35.48
CA ILE A 603 29.39 -34.97 36.38
C ILE A 603 29.16 -35.55 37.77
N TYR A 604 27.95 -35.42 38.30
CA TYR A 604 27.57 -35.98 39.63
C TYR A 604 27.65 -37.50 39.63
N GLY A 605 27.22 -38.17 38.57
CA GLY A 605 27.35 -39.62 38.41
C GLY A 605 28.80 -40.11 38.33
N ARG A 606 29.70 -39.33 37.75
CA ARG A 606 31.15 -39.62 37.69
C ARG A 606 31.81 -39.39 39.06
N THR A 607 31.50 -38.29 39.76
CA THR A 607 32.07 -38.02 41.07
C THR A 607 31.58 -39.00 42.12
N SER A 608 30.31 -39.43 42.09
CA SER A 608 29.76 -40.44 43.01
C SER A 608 30.39 -41.83 42.78
N ARG A 609 30.79 -42.20 41.56
CA ARG A 609 31.55 -43.44 41.26
C ARG A 609 33.00 -43.36 41.75
N LEU A 610 33.65 -42.21 41.67
CA LEU A 610 35.02 -42.00 42.20
C LEU A 610 35.08 -42.05 43.72
N PHE A 611 34.02 -41.61 44.42
CA PHE A 611 33.94 -41.73 45.89
C PHE A 611 33.64 -43.17 46.34
N LYS A 612 32.94 -43.99 45.55
CA LYS A 612 32.71 -45.40 45.89
C LYS A 612 33.92 -46.29 45.64
N SER A 613 34.87 -45.93 44.73
CA SER A 613 36.08 -46.70 44.46
C SER A 613 37.24 -46.43 45.42
N LYS A 614 37.11 -45.50 46.37
CA LYS A 614 38.09 -45.23 47.42
C LYS A 614 37.73 -45.83 48.80
N LYS A 615 36.73 -46.72 48.86
CA LYS A 615 36.31 -47.44 50.06
C LYS A 615 36.40 -48.97 49.88
N ILE A 616 37.44 -49.46 49.23
CA ILE A 616 37.84 -50.88 49.26
C ILE A 616 39.34 -50.90 49.58
#